data_c877b72273d2f51f99f619b6c0f21730
#
_entry.id   c877b72273d2f51f99f619b6c0f21730
#
_cell.length_a   1.000
_cell.length_b   1.000
_cell.length_c   1.000
_cell.angle_alpha   90.00
_cell.angle_beta   90.00
_cell.angle_gamma   90.00
#
_symmetry.space_group_name_H-M   'P 1'
#
loop_
_entity.id
_entity.type
_entity.pdbx_description
1 polymer ?
#
loop_
_entity_poly.entity_id
_entity_poly.type
_entity_poly.pdbx_seq_one_letter_code
_entity_poly.pdbx_strand_id
1 'polypeptide(L)'
;MSKSTISTFELFQMFPDAEAARVYMEGKRWPDGAVCPACDEAKRITTRKGGFYRCNACKTDFTVRTATIFERSHIPLHKWLYAMYLLVTARKGISSLQLAKQIGVTQKSAWFMLQRLREACGNDPTVLRGFLHKNAGKRRYVIRHTRIERRRRCRYNL
;
A
#
# COMPACT_ATOMS: atom_id res chain seq x y z
N MET A 1 26.41 -1.18 11.97
CA MET A 1 26.00 -0.48 10.70
C MET A 1 24.67 0.19 10.95
N SER A 2 24.63 1.52 11.03
CA SER A 2 23.38 2.27 11.20
C SER A 2 22.55 2.10 9.92
N LYS A 3 21.33 1.58 10.05
CA LYS A 3 20.38 1.51 8.93
C LYS A 3 20.06 2.96 8.53
N SER A 4 20.53 3.39 7.37
CA SER A 4 20.26 4.74 6.85
C SER A 4 18.76 4.89 6.67
N THR A 5 18.16 5.67 7.55
CA THR A 5 16.75 6.05 7.43
C THR A 5 16.66 7.07 6.31
N ILE A 6 15.80 6.83 5.32
CA ILE A 6 15.54 7.79 4.23
C ILE A 6 15.08 9.11 4.87
N SER A 7 15.60 10.25 4.39
CA SER A 7 15.14 11.56 4.86
C SER A 7 13.77 11.90 4.27
N THR A 8 13.04 12.82 4.91
CA THR A 8 11.75 13.31 4.39
C THR A 8 11.90 13.92 3.00
N PHE A 9 13.01 14.62 2.77
CA PHE A 9 13.31 15.25 1.50
C PHE A 9 13.56 14.25 0.39
N GLU A 10 14.34 13.19 0.66
CA GLU A 10 14.52 12.08 -0.28
C GLU A 10 13.21 11.38 -0.62
N LEU A 11 12.31 11.21 0.37
CA LEU A 11 11.00 10.61 0.15
C LEU A 11 10.17 11.44 -0.85
N PHE A 12 10.16 12.76 -0.70
CA PHE A 12 9.46 13.65 -1.64
C PHE A 12 10.06 13.63 -3.04
N GLN A 13 11.38 13.56 -3.14
CA GLN A 13 12.04 13.40 -4.44
C GLN A 13 11.71 12.07 -5.12
N MET A 14 11.61 10.99 -4.32
CA MET A 14 11.24 9.67 -4.86
C MET A 14 9.77 9.59 -5.30
N PHE A 15 8.88 10.30 -4.63
CA PHE A 15 7.44 10.22 -4.86
C PHE A 15 6.79 11.59 -5.01
N PRO A 16 7.19 12.35 -6.05
CA PRO A 16 6.58 13.67 -6.31
C PRO A 16 5.09 13.52 -6.63
N ASP A 17 4.71 12.46 -7.34
CA ASP A 17 3.38 12.22 -7.88
C ASP A 17 2.79 10.89 -7.47
N ALA A 18 1.47 10.77 -7.65
CA ALA A 18 0.74 9.51 -7.43
C ALA A 18 1.18 8.41 -8.39
N GLU A 19 1.65 8.79 -9.59
CA GLU A 19 2.14 7.88 -10.61
C GLU A 19 3.50 7.27 -10.24
N ALA A 20 4.46 8.07 -9.78
CA ALA A 20 5.74 7.60 -9.28
C ALA A 20 5.55 6.62 -8.10
N ALA A 21 4.63 6.96 -7.19
CA ALA A 21 4.26 6.08 -6.08
C ALA A 21 3.60 4.77 -6.56
N ARG A 22 2.77 4.82 -7.61
CA ARG A 22 2.15 3.64 -8.22
C ARG A 22 3.20 2.69 -8.80
N VAL A 23 4.09 3.22 -9.66
CA VAL A 23 5.16 2.44 -10.30
C VAL A 23 6.06 1.78 -9.24
N TYR A 24 6.42 2.52 -8.20
CA TYR A 24 7.20 1.97 -7.10
C TYR A 24 6.48 0.81 -6.40
N MET A 25 5.19 0.98 -6.09
CA MET A 25 4.38 -0.05 -5.44
C MET A 25 4.18 -1.27 -6.31
N GLU A 26 4.02 -1.10 -7.63
CA GLU A 26 3.96 -2.19 -8.60
C GLU A 26 5.25 -2.99 -8.63
N GLY A 27 6.41 -2.32 -8.72
CA GLY A 27 7.71 -2.98 -8.67
C GLY A 27 8.00 -3.71 -7.36
N LYS A 28 7.46 -3.22 -6.23
CA LYS A 28 7.57 -3.91 -4.94
C LYS A 28 6.60 -5.09 -4.82
N ARG A 29 5.40 -4.95 -5.34
CA ARG A 29 4.37 -5.99 -5.25
C ARG A 29 4.59 -7.11 -6.27
N TRP A 30 4.99 -6.74 -7.46
CA TRP A 30 5.11 -7.63 -8.62
C TRP A 30 6.47 -7.50 -9.31
N PRO A 31 7.55 -7.97 -8.67
CA PRO A 31 8.90 -7.84 -9.26
C PRO A 31 9.04 -8.59 -10.59
N ASP A 32 8.28 -9.67 -10.76
CA ASP A 32 8.32 -10.53 -11.94
C ASP A 32 7.12 -10.31 -12.90
N GLY A 33 6.37 -9.21 -12.71
CA GLY A 33 5.18 -8.87 -13.49
C GLY A 33 3.87 -8.98 -12.70
N ALA A 34 2.81 -8.35 -13.23
CA ALA A 34 1.54 -8.28 -12.56
C ALA A 34 0.92 -9.67 -12.32
N VAL A 35 0.40 -9.89 -11.11
CA VAL A 35 -0.28 -11.14 -10.72
C VAL A 35 -1.70 -10.80 -10.28
N CYS A 36 -2.67 -11.56 -10.78
CA CYS A 36 -4.07 -11.37 -10.40
C CYS A 36 -4.32 -11.72 -8.93
N PRO A 37 -4.88 -10.82 -8.12
CA PRO A 37 -5.14 -11.10 -6.70
C PRO A 37 -6.32 -12.04 -6.45
N ALA A 38 -7.11 -12.38 -7.47
CA ALA A 38 -8.28 -13.25 -7.35
C ALA A 38 -8.00 -14.71 -7.68
N CYS A 39 -7.16 -14.98 -8.70
CA CYS A 39 -6.87 -16.34 -9.19
C CYS A 39 -5.38 -16.67 -9.31
N ASP A 40 -4.51 -15.76 -8.87
CA ASP A 40 -3.04 -15.88 -8.91
C ASP A 40 -2.44 -16.10 -10.33
N GLU A 41 -3.22 -15.84 -11.38
CA GLU A 41 -2.76 -15.91 -12.77
C GLU A 41 -1.75 -14.78 -13.07
N ALA A 42 -0.63 -15.13 -13.72
CA ALA A 42 0.41 -14.17 -14.09
C ALA A 42 0.57 -14.00 -15.63
N LYS A 43 0.23 -15.03 -16.41
CA LYS A 43 0.51 -15.04 -17.87
C LYS A 43 -0.57 -14.34 -18.69
N ARG A 44 -1.83 -14.40 -18.26
CA ARG A 44 -3.00 -13.92 -19.03
C ARG A 44 -3.49 -12.56 -18.52
N ILE A 45 -2.57 -11.60 -18.34
CA ILE A 45 -2.90 -10.27 -17.83
C ILE A 45 -2.71 -9.24 -18.95
N THR A 46 -3.73 -8.42 -19.15
CA THR A 46 -3.69 -7.29 -20.08
C THR A 46 -3.55 -6.00 -19.29
N THR A 47 -2.54 -5.20 -19.60
CA THR A 47 -2.32 -3.89 -19.02
C THR A 47 -3.19 -2.86 -19.74
N ARG A 48 -3.88 -2.01 -18.97
CA ARG A 48 -4.66 -0.88 -19.45
C ARG A 48 -4.04 0.44 -19.01
N LYS A 49 -4.48 1.54 -19.62
CA LYS A 49 -4.05 2.89 -19.24
C LYS A 49 -4.34 3.18 -17.76
N GLY A 50 -3.47 3.97 -17.11
CA GLY A 50 -3.67 4.42 -15.72
C GLY A 50 -3.40 3.36 -14.64
N GLY A 51 -2.63 2.30 -14.94
CA GLY A 51 -2.28 1.26 -13.96
C GLY A 51 -3.42 0.30 -13.64
N PHE A 52 -4.36 0.15 -14.57
CA PHE A 52 -5.39 -0.89 -14.51
C PHE A 52 -4.91 -2.15 -15.23
N TYR A 53 -5.21 -3.28 -14.65
CA TYR A 53 -4.89 -4.60 -15.18
C TYR A 53 -6.17 -5.42 -15.29
N ARG A 54 -6.28 -6.21 -16.37
CA ARG A 54 -7.37 -7.16 -16.54
C ARG A 54 -6.81 -8.57 -16.59
N CYS A 55 -7.34 -9.43 -15.75
CA CYS A 55 -7.09 -10.86 -15.84
C CYS A 55 -8.04 -11.48 -16.87
N ASN A 56 -7.49 -12.13 -17.89
CA ASN A 56 -8.30 -12.78 -18.93
C ASN A 56 -8.79 -14.18 -18.49
N ALA A 57 -8.20 -14.76 -17.43
CA ALA A 57 -8.64 -16.04 -16.87
C ALA A 57 -9.94 -15.89 -16.07
N CYS A 58 -9.96 -15.00 -15.05
CA CYS A 58 -11.13 -14.77 -14.21
C CYS A 58 -11.94 -13.53 -14.60
N LYS A 59 -11.56 -12.81 -15.67
CA LYS A 59 -12.20 -11.60 -16.21
C LYS A 59 -12.31 -10.44 -15.21
N THR A 60 -11.53 -10.46 -14.14
CA THR A 60 -11.53 -9.44 -13.08
C THR A 60 -10.58 -8.31 -13.41
N ASP A 61 -11.02 -7.07 -13.24
CA ASP A 61 -10.16 -5.88 -13.32
C ASP A 61 -9.55 -5.61 -11.94
N PHE A 62 -8.26 -5.26 -11.92
CA PHE A 62 -7.54 -4.99 -10.68
C PHE A 62 -6.47 -3.90 -10.87
N THR A 63 -6.00 -3.37 -9.77
CA THR A 63 -4.92 -2.38 -9.70
C THR A 63 -3.93 -2.78 -8.61
N VAL A 64 -2.82 -2.05 -8.50
CA VAL A 64 -1.88 -2.23 -7.38
C VAL A 64 -2.53 -2.09 -6.00
N ARG A 65 -3.68 -1.41 -5.91
CA ARG A 65 -4.42 -1.23 -4.66
C ARG A 65 -5.32 -2.41 -4.29
N THR A 66 -5.76 -3.20 -5.29
CA THR A 66 -6.71 -4.30 -5.09
C THR A 66 -6.14 -5.35 -4.14
N ALA A 67 -6.92 -5.79 -3.17
CA ALA A 67 -6.53 -6.71 -2.09
C ALA A 67 -5.36 -6.20 -1.22
N THR A 68 -5.20 -4.88 -1.08
CA THR A 68 -4.26 -4.25 -0.16
C THR A 68 -4.97 -3.31 0.81
N ILE A 69 -4.22 -2.77 1.77
CA ILE A 69 -4.74 -1.74 2.69
C ILE A 69 -5.19 -0.46 1.98
N PHE A 70 -4.74 -0.24 0.76
CA PHE A 70 -5.07 0.92 -0.07
C PHE A 70 -6.37 0.73 -0.86
N GLU A 71 -6.97 -0.46 -0.80
CA GLU A 71 -8.18 -0.78 -1.56
C GLU A 71 -9.32 0.17 -1.20
N ARG A 72 -10.08 0.59 -2.22
CA ARG A 72 -11.23 1.52 -2.10
C ARG A 72 -10.91 2.86 -1.43
N SER A 73 -9.65 3.27 -1.47
CA SER A 73 -9.25 4.59 -0.99
C SER A 73 -9.14 5.57 -2.16
N HIS A 74 -9.74 6.75 -2.02
CA HIS A 74 -9.59 7.86 -2.98
C HIS A 74 -8.30 8.65 -2.75
N ILE A 75 -7.61 8.41 -1.63
CA ILE A 75 -6.38 9.12 -1.27
C ILE A 75 -5.25 8.68 -2.22
N PRO A 76 -4.50 9.61 -2.83
CA PRO A 76 -3.37 9.30 -3.70
C PRO A 76 -2.30 8.45 -3.02
N LEU A 77 -1.63 7.55 -3.76
CA LEU A 77 -0.66 6.60 -3.20
C LEU A 77 0.57 7.27 -2.56
N HIS A 78 1.07 8.39 -3.12
CA HIS A 78 2.19 9.11 -2.52
C HIS A 78 1.87 9.60 -1.11
N LYS A 79 0.62 10.02 -0.83
CA LYS A 79 0.18 10.40 0.52
C LYS A 79 0.15 9.21 1.48
N TRP A 80 -0.17 8.02 0.99
CA TRP A 80 -0.10 6.78 1.77
C TRP A 80 1.35 6.42 2.13
N LEU A 81 2.28 6.51 1.16
CA LEU A 81 3.70 6.26 1.41
C LEU A 81 4.28 7.24 2.44
N TYR A 82 3.87 8.52 2.34
CA TYR A 82 4.28 9.52 3.33
C TYR A 82 3.71 9.26 4.72
N ALA A 83 2.44 8.85 4.81
CA ALA A 83 1.82 8.47 6.09
C ALA A 83 2.52 7.25 6.71
N MET A 84 2.91 6.25 5.91
CA MET A 84 3.70 5.10 6.37
C MET A 84 5.07 5.54 6.91
N TYR A 85 5.75 6.42 6.19
CA TYR A 85 7.04 6.96 6.61
C TYR A 85 6.93 7.67 7.97
N LEU A 86 5.94 8.55 8.11
CA LEU A 86 5.71 9.27 9.36
C LEU A 86 5.38 8.33 10.53
N LEU A 87 4.59 7.30 10.29
CA LEU A 87 4.25 6.31 11.32
C LEU A 87 5.48 5.52 11.80
N VAL A 88 6.39 5.20 10.88
CA VAL A 88 7.62 4.44 11.18
C VAL A 88 8.69 5.29 11.86
N THR A 89 8.78 6.58 11.51
CA THR A 89 9.81 7.49 12.03
C THR A 89 9.41 8.16 13.34
N ALA A 90 8.11 8.32 13.59
CA ALA A 90 7.61 8.96 14.80
C ALA A 90 7.79 8.06 16.04
N ARG A 91 8.74 8.37 16.90
CA ARG A 91 9.05 7.59 18.13
C ARG A 91 7.86 7.52 19.10
N LYS A 92 7.10 8.61 19.24
CA LYS A 92 5.93 8.73 20.14
C LYS A 92 4.60 8.45 19.43
N GLY A 93 4.66 8.00 18.16
CA GLY A 93 3.47 7.89 17.32
C GLY A 93 3.04 9.24 16.74
N ILE A 94 1.99 9.22 15.93
CA ILE A 94 1.43 10.40 15.29
C ILE A 94 -0.08 10.44 15.50
N SER A 95 -0.62 11.63 15.81
CA SER A 95 -2.05 11.83 15.92
C SER A 95 -2.70 12.04 14.54
N SER A 96 -3.99 11.72 14.42
CA SER A 96 -4.73 11.93 13.17
C SER A 96 -4.81 13.41 12.78
N LEU A 97 -4.85 14.32 13.74
CA LEU A 97 -4.84 15.77 13.49
C LEU A 97 -3.50 16.22 12.92
N GLN A 98 -2.40 15.75 13.50
CA GLN A 98 -1.06 16.07 13.02
C GLN A 98 -0.83 15.51 11.62
N LEU A 99 -1.20 14.24 11.39
CA LEU A 99 -1.09 13.62 10.08
C LEU A 99 -1.92 14.37 9.03
N ALA A 100 -3.16 14.75 9.37
CA ALA A 100 -4.05 15.50 8.49
C ALA A 100 -3.42 16.81 7.99
N LYS A 101 -2.82 17.57 8.92
CA LYS A 101 -2.11 18.82 8.60
C LYS A 101 -0.88 18.59 7.71
N GLN A 102 -0.10 17.55 7.99
CA GLN A 102 1.15 17.28 7.25
C GLN A 102 0.92 16.80 5.81
N ILE A 103 -0.11 16.00 5.57
CA ILE A 103 -0.37 15.42 4.24
C ILE A 103 -1.51 16.13 3.48
N GLY A 104 -2.13 17.14 4.09
CA GLY A 104 -3.19 17.92 3.45
C GLY A 104 -4.43 17.08 3.12
N VAL A 105 -4.98 16.38 4.13
CA VAL A 105 -6.23 15.63 4.04
C VAL A 105 -7.13 15.97 5.23
N THR A 106 -8.40 15.56 5.18
CA THR A 106 -9.29 15.74 6.31
C THR A 106 -8.85 14.87 7.49
N GLN A 107 -9.13 15.31 8.72
CA GLN A 107 -8.82 14.53 9.93
C GLN A 107 -9.47 13.14 9.90
N LYS A 108 -10.69 13.02 9.37
CA LYS A 108 -11.40 11.75 9.21
C LYS A 108 -10.65 10.80 8.25
N SER A 109 -10.13 11.32 7.14
CA SER A 109 -9.32 10.55 6.19
C SER A 109 -7.99 10.12 6.81
N ALA A 110 -7.32 11.01 7.54
CA ALA A 110 -6.07 10.69 8.23
C ALA A 110 -6.27 9.62 9.32
N TRP A 111 -7.36 9.70 10.08
CA TRP A 111 -7.73 8.68 11.06
C TRP A 111 -7.95 7.31 10.39
N PHE A 112 -8.71 7.28 9.30
CA PHE A 112 -8.93 6.07 8.50
C PHE A 112 -7.62 5.45 7.98
N MET A 113 -6.69 6.28 7.48
CA MET A 113 -5.36 5.83 7.06
C MET A 113 -4.59 5.20 8.21
N LEU A 114 -4.53 5.88 9.36
CA LEU A 114 -3.81 5.40 10.54
C LEU A 114 -4.37 4.07 11.05
N GLN A 115 -5.70 3.88 11.06
CA GLN A 115 -6.30 2.62 11.48
C GLN A 115 -5.90 1.48 10.55
N ARG A 116 -5.98 1.67 9.23
CA ARG A 116 -5.56 0.66 8.27
C ARG A 116 -4.06 0.33 8.35
N LEU A 117 -3.22 1.35 8.54
CA LEU A 117 -1.78 1.15 8.70
C LEU A 117 -1.46 0.38 9.99
N ARG A 118 -2.11 0.72 11.10
CA ARG A 118 -1.94 0.01 12.37
C ARG A 118 -2.44 -1.44 12.29
N GLU A 119 -3.58 -1.67 11.66
CA GLU A 119 -4.08 -3.03 11.42
C GLU A 119 -3.12 -3.87 10.57
N ALA A 120 -2.51 -3.26 9.56
CA ALA A 120 -1.53 -3.92 8.70
C ALA A 120 -0.22 -4.25 9.41
N CYS A 121 0.22 -3.38 10.31
CA CYS A 121 1.41 -3.62 11.13
C CYS A 121 1.17 -4.68 12.20
N GLY A 122 -0.07 -4.85 12.65
CA GLY A 122 -0.35 -5.57 13.88
C GLY A 122 0.46 -4.98 15.04
N ASN A 123 1.26 -5.83 15.72
CA ASN A 123 2.17 -5.40 16.78
C ASN A 123 3.61 -5.15 16.27
N ASP A 124 3.90 -5.32 14.98
CA ASP A 124 5.23 -5.22 14.42
C ASP A 124 5.34 -4.11 13.35
N PRO A 125 5.89 -2.93 13.70
CA PRO A 125 6.10 -1.84 12.76
C PRO A 125 7.20 -2.14 11.71
N THR A 126 7.96 -3.22 11.85
CA THR A 126 9.02 -3.58 10.89
C THR A 126 8.46 -3.94 9.51
N VAL A 127 7.20 -4.38 9.46
CA VAL A 127 6.48 -4.68 8.21
C VAL A 127 6.44 -3.46 7.28
N LEU A 128 6.17 -2.27 7.81
CA LEU A 128 6.16 -1.04 7.02
C LEU A 128 7.56 -0.55 6.64
N ARG A 129 8.56 -0.80 7.50
CA ARG A 129 9.96 -0.46 7.18
C ARG A 129 10.44 -1.18 5.94
N GLY A 130 10.01 -2.42 5.71
CA GLY A 130 10.36 -3.18 4.51
C GLY A 130 9.89 -2.51 3.22
N PHE A 131 8.77 -1.78 3.23
CA PHE A 131 8.28 -1.02 2.08
C PHE A 131 9.15 0.19 1.73
N LEU A 132 9.74 0.82 2.73
CA LEU A 132 10.51 2.07 2.57
C LEU A 132 12.01 1.83 2.36
N HIS A 133 12.49 0.59 2.50
CA HIS A 133 13.90 0.28 2.31
C HIS A 133 14.25 0.06 0.84
N LYS A 134 15.23 0.81 0.32
CA LYS A 134 15.75 0.66 -1.06
C LYS A 134 16.23 -0.76 -1.38
N ASN A 135 16.69 -1.51 -0.37
CA ASN A 135 17.31 -2.83 -0.50
C ASN A 135 16.51 -3.96 0.17
N ALA A 136 15.22 -3.79 0.43
CA ALA A 136 14.39 -4.89 0.89
C ALA A 136 14.26 -5.91 -0.25
N GLY A 137 15.19 -6.87 -0.27
CA GLY A 137 15.22 -7.96 -1.25
C GLY A 137 13.87 -8.67 -1.32
N LYS A 138 13.65 -9.34 -2.44
CA LYS A 138 12.51 -10.12 -2.98
C LYS A 138 11.50 -10.78 -2.01
N ARG A 139 11.29 -10.25 -0.81
CA ARG A 139 10.20 -10.71 0.07
C ARG A 139 8.90 -10.08 -0.38
N ARG A 140 7.97 -10.90 -0.84
CA ARG A 140 6.59 -10.51 -1.16
C ARG A 140 5.91 -10.04 0.13
N TYR A 141 5.92 -8.74 0.39
CA TYR A 141 5.14 -8.15 1.47
C TYR A 141 3.68 -8.02 1.01
N VAL A 142 2.95 -9.11 1.12
CA VAL A 142 1.50 -9.08 0.94
C VAL A 142 0.91 -8.58 2.25
N ILE A 143 0.61 -7.29 2.32
CA ILE A 143 -0.19 -6.73 3.41
C ILE A 143 -1.63 -7.18 3.15
N ARG A 144 -1.98 -8.39 3.58
CA ARG A 144 -3.34 -8.94 3.45
C ARG A 144 -4.23 -8.31 4.51
N HIS A 145 -5.37 -7.83 4.11
CA HIS A 145 -6.47 -7.43 4.99
C HIS A 145 -7.16 -8.69 5.54
N THR A 146 -6.66 -9.24 6.64
CA THR A 146 -7.16 -10.50 7.20
C THR A 146 -8.61 -10.43 7.73
N ARG A 147 -9.16 -9.24 7.97
CA ARG A 147 -10.49 -9.08 8.57
C ARG A 147 -11.63 -8.82 7.57
N ILE A 148 -11.34 -8.26 6.41
CA ILE A 148 -12.37 -8.00 5.39
C ILE A 148 -12.70 -9.27 4.58
N GLU A 149 -11.73 -10.16 4.39
CA GLU A 149 -11.96 -11.45 3.71
C GLU A 149 -12.90 -12.38 4.48
N ARG A 150 -12.84 -12.39 5.83
CA ARG A 150 -13.75 -13.22 6.64
C ARG A 150 -15.22 -12.80 6.50
N ARG A 151 -15.52 -11.50 6.32
CA ARG A 151 -16.90 -11.03 6.16
C ARG A 151 -17.46 -11.24 4.75
N ARG A 152 -16.62 -11.42 3.72
CA ARG A 152 -17.08 -11.73 2.35
C ARG A 152 -17.38 -13.21 2.19
N ARG A 153 -16.64 -14.15 2.81
CA ARG A 153 -16.94 -15.58 2.77
C ARG A 153 -18.28 -15.93 3.43
N CYS A 154 -18.73 -15.18 4.44
CA CYS A 154 -20.04 -15.42 5.07
C CYS A 154 -21.25 -14.91 4.29
N ARG A 155 -21.07 -14.14 3.19
CA ARG A 155 -22.20 -13.61 2.39
C ARG A 155 -22.45 -14.38 1.09
N TYR A 156 -21.64 -15.37 0.76
CA TYR A 156 -21.79 -16.18 -0.46
C TYR A 156 -22.08 -17.65 -0.19
N ASN A 157 -22.33 -18.02 1.07
CA ASN A 157 -22.82 -19.36 1.45
C ASN A 157 -24.21 -19.22 2.13
N LEU A 158 -25.20 -18.69 1.41
CA LEU A 158 -26.63 -18.88 1.64
C LEU A 158 -27.31 -18.94 0.28
#